data_7d1e61754dcce5446aa4d4ba657f5d3a
#
_entry.id   7d1e61754dcce5446aa4d4ba657f5d3a
#
_cell.length_a   1.000
_cell.length_b   1.000
_cell.length_c   1.000
_cell.angle_alpha   90.00
_cell.angle_beta   90.00
_cell.angle_gamma   90.00
#
_symmetry.space_group_name_H-M   'P 1'
#
loop_
_entity.id
_entity.type
_entity.pdbx_description
1 polymer ?
#
loop_
_entity_poly.entity_id
_entity_poly.type
_entity_poly.pdbx_seq_one_letter_code
_entity_poly.pdbx_strand_id
1 'polypeptide(L)'
;VVYNRDDDTVQAKVEAAVRETGIRPLALTLDGVPEAGGGLRDDRIVLRIDDEDELMHTDELALRGRHNVYNSLAAAVSARVMEVENDVIRESLGGFEGVPHRLEEVRTVNGVLYVNDSKATNVNAVWYALESFDRPVVLIAGGRDKGNDYTDLKPLVREQVRAVVALGESAETV
;
A
#
# COMPACT_ATOMS: atom_id res chain seq x y z
N VAL A 1 -13.05 12.20 9.08
CA VAL A 1 -12.72 10.83 8.69
C VAL A 1 -11.71 10.85 7.54
N VAL A 2 -10.65 10.05 7.61
CA VAL A 2 -9.68 9.84 6.52
C VAL A 2 -10.09 8.56 5.77
N TYR A 3 -10.16 8.60 4.44
CA TYR A 3 -10.65 7.46 3.65
C TYR A 3 -10.03 7.37 2.26
N ASN A 4 -9.92 6.15 1.72
CA ASN A 4 -9.53 5.92 0.34
C ASN A 4 -10.70 6.25 -0.61
N ARG A 5 -10.57 7.32 -1.40
CA ARG A 5 -11.59 7.75 -2.38
C ARG A 5 -11.62 6.85 -3.62
N ASP A 6 -10.51 6.18 -3.93
CA ASP A 6 -10.37 5.34 -5.12
C ASP A 6 -11.00 3.93 -4.92
N ASP A 7 -11.64 3.69 -3.76
CA ASP A 7 -12.49 2.54 -3.48
C ASP A 7 -13.96 2.97 -3.46
N ASP A 8 -14.71 2.58 -4.47
CA ASP A 8 -16.13 2.97 -4.66
C ASP A 8 -17.00 2.60 -3.45
N THR A 9 -16.72 1.45 -2.82
CA THR A 9 -17.49 0.97 -1.65
C THR A 9 -17.25 1.86 -0.44
N VAL A 10 -15.98 2.21 -0.21
CA VAL A 10 -15.59 3.12 0.89
C VAL A 10 -16.14 4.51 0.63
N GLN A 11 -15.99 5.03 -0.60
CA GLN A 11 -16.51 6.34 -0.97
C GLN A 11 -18.02 6.45 -0.72
N ALA A 12 -18.81 5.51 -1.22
CA ALA A 12 -20.26 5.52 -1.04
C ALA A 12 -20.70 5.51 0.45
N LYS A 13 -19.98 4.74 1.28
CA LYS A 13 -20.24 4.70 2.73
C LYS A 13 -19.90 6.01 3.42
N VAL A 14 -18.76 6.63 3.05
CA VAL A 14 -18.34 7.91 3.63
C VAL A 14 -19.28 9.02 3.22
N GLU A 15 -19.71 9.09 1.95
CA GLU A 15 -20.72 10.07 1.51
C GLU A 15 -22.05 9.95 2.27
N ALA A 16 -22.49 8.72 2.56
CA ALA A 16 -23.67 8.50 3.36
C ALA A 16 -23.48 9.01 4.81
N ALA A 17 -22.33 8.68 5.43
CA ALA A 17 -22.01 9.13 6.78
C ALA A 17 -21.87 10.65 6.88
N VAL A 18 -21.28 11.31 5.87
CA VAL A 18 -21.17 12.78 5.80
C VAL A 18 -22.58 13.43 5.78
N ARG A 19 -23.49 12.90 4.96
CA ARG A 19 -24.89 13.40 4.91
C ARG A 19 -25.63 13.25 6.24
N GLU A 20 -25.36 12.14 6.96
CA GLU A 20 -26.05 11.83 8.21
C GLU A 20 -25.47 12.58 9.41
N THR A 21 -24.15 12.70 9.50
CA THR A 21 -23.46 13.17 10.71
C THR A 21 -22.78 14.53 10.56
N GLY A 22 -22.60 15.01 9.33
CA GLY A 22 -21.85 16.24 9.04
C GLY A 22 -20.34 16.15 9.32
N ILE A 23 -19.77 14.95 9.48
CA ILE A 23 -18.34 14.79 9.71
C ILE A 23 -17.54 15.29 8.49
N ARG A 24 -16.38 15.93 8.73
CA ARG A 24 -15.47 16.40 7.68
C ARG A 24 -14.74 15.19 7.06
N PRO A 25 -14.93 14.90 5.75
CA PRO A 25 -14.18 13.87 5.07
C PRO A 25 -12.82 14.41 4.62
N LEU A 26 -11.77 13.57 4.71
CA LEU A 26 -10.45 13.82 4.16
C LEU A 26 -10.13 12.67 3.22
N ALA A 27 -10.15 12.93 1.93
CA ALA A 27 -9.98 11.92 0.90
C ALA A 27 -8.50 11.62 0.66
N LEU A 28 -8.20 10.35 0.39
CA LEU A 28 -6.91 9.91 -0.13
C LEU A 28 -7.12 9.41 -1.56
N THR A 29 -6.27 9.84 -2.48
CA THR A 29 -6.33 9.40 -3.88
C THR A 29 -4.95 9.44 -4.52
N LEU A 30 -4.70 8.53 -5.47
CA LEU A 30 -3.54 8.61 -6.35
C LEU A 30 -3.85 9.29 -7.68
N ASP A 31 -5.12 9.66 -7.92
CA ASP A 31 -5.56 10.38 -9.10
C ASP A 31 -5.81 11.85 -8.76
N GLY A 32 -4.73 12.62 -8.79
CA GLY A 32 -4.73 14.05 -8.52
C GLY A 32 -4.75 14.44 -7.04
N VAL A 33 -5.10 15.68 -6.74
CA VAL A 33 -5.17 16.23 -5.39
C VAL A 33 -6.63 16.52 -5.04
N PRO A 34 -7.19 15.95 -3.96
CA PRO A 34 -8.58 16.15 -3.59
C PRO A 34 -8.82 17.59 -3.04
N GLU A 35 -10.09 17.99 -2.90
CA GLU A 35 -10.44 19.28 -2.27
C GLU A 35 -10.00 19.35 -0.80
N ALA A 36 -10.05 18.21 -0.09
CA ALA A 36 -9.55 18.07 1.27
C ALA A 36 -8.99 16.67 1.48
N GLY A 37 -7.77 16.58 2.01
CA GLY A 37 -7.07 15.31 2.27
C GLY A 37 -5.67 15.25 1.71
N GLY A 38 -5.31 14.15 1.05
CA GLY A 38 -3.99 13.95 0.45
C GLY A 38 -4.07 13.26 -0.91
N GLY A 39 -3.19 13.65 -1.81
CA GLY A 39 -3.14 13.09 -3.15
C GLY A 39 -1.78 13.26 -3.82
N LEU A 40 -1.73 12.95 -5.12
CA LEU A 40 -0.53 13.08 -5.94
C LEU A 40 -0.70 14.17 -7.00
N ARG A 41 0.39 14.92 -7.23
CA ARG A 41 0.61 15.80 -8.38
C ARG A 41 2.03 15.57 -8.88
N ASP A 42 2.19 15.10 -10.12
CA ASP A 42 3.51 14.84 -10.72
C ASP A 42 4.44 14.03 -9.80
N ASP A 43 3.95 12.91 -9.28
CA ASP A 43 4.63 12.03 -8.31
C ASP A 43 5.03 12.69 -6.98
N ARG A 44 4.42 13.83 -6.64
CA ARG A 44 4.59 14.51 -5.37
C ARG A 44 3.37 14.30 -4.48
N ILE A 45 3.62 13.98 -3.23
CA ILE A 45 2.59 13.94 -2.18
C ILE A 45 2.21 15.38 -1.84
N VAL A 46 0.93 15.69 -2.03
CA VAL A 46 0.34 16.98 -1.71
C VAL A 46 -0.75 16.79 -0.66
N LEU A 47 -0.70 17.57 0.39
CA LEU A 47 -1.71 17.62 1.44
C LEU A 47 -2.53 18.89 1.30
N ARG A 48 -3.85 18.78 1.45
CA ARG A 48 -4.78 19.91 1.48
C ARG A 48 -5.73 19.74 2.67
N ILE A 49 -5.36 20.34 3.80
CA ILE A 49 -6.12 20.24 5.05
C ILE A 49 -6.69 21.60 5.41
N ASP A 50 -5.86 22.57 5.68
CA ASP A 50 -6.22 23.98 5.84
C ASP A 50 -5.66 24.79 4.67
N ASP A 51 -4.37 24.59 4.36
CA ASP A 51 -3.70 25.10 3.17
C ASP A 51 -3.27 23.92 2.28
N GLU A 52 -2.76 24.23 1.07
CA GLU A 52 -2.15 23.24 0.20
C GLU A 52 -0.64 23.22 0.44
N ASP A 53 -0.13 22.09 0.88
CA ASP A 53 1.29 21.83 1.13
C ASP A 53 1.81 20.71 0.22
N GLU A 54 2.88 20.96 -0.52
CA GLU A 54 3.66 19.92 -1.18
C GLU A 54 4.62 19.31 -0.16
N LEU A 55 4.42 18.01 0.15
CA LEU A 55 5.15 17.35 1.22
C LEU A 55 6.49 16.79 0.75
N MET A 56 6.50 15.87 -0.20
CA MET A 56 7.70 15.18 -0.70
C MET A 56 7.42 14.47 -2.02
N HIS A 57 8.47 14.06 -2.73
CA HIS A 57 8.35 13.18 -3.89
C HIS A 57 8.15 11.73 -3.46
N THR A 58 7.41 10.93 -4.23
CA THR A 58 7.16 9.52 -3.90
C THR A 58 8.43 8.67 -3.87
N ASP A 59 9.48 9.06 -4.62
CA ASP A 59 10.78 8.40 -4.60
C ASP A 59 11.53 8.56 -3.27
N GLU A 60 11.19 9.58 -2.48
CA GLU A 60 11.76 9.83 -1.16
C GLU A 60 11.14 8.95 -0.08
N LEU A 61 10.01 8.27 -0.38
CA LEU A 61 9.40 7.33 0.55
C LEU A 61 10.30 6.12 0.78
N ALA A 62 10.50 5.76 2.02
CA ALA A 62 11.26 4.58 2.40
C ALA A 62 10.61 3.28 1.91
N LEU A 63 9.28 3.21 1.92
CA LEU A 63 8.53 2.06 1.44
C LEU A 63 8.05 2.27 0.00
N ARG A 64 8.42 1.33 -0.89
CA ARG A 64 8.04 1.33 -2.29
C ARG A 64 6.68 0.67 -2.53
N GLY A 65 6.10 0.97 -3.70
CA GLY A 65 4.86 0.35 -4.17
C GLY A 65 3.62 1.21 -3.91
N ARG A 66 2.66 1.08 -4.83
CA ARG A 66 1.43 1.90 -4.88
C ARG A 66 0.63 1.86 -3.56
N HIS A 67 0.52 0.68 -2.95
CA HIS A 67 -0.17 0.53 -1.66
C HIS A 67 0.52 1.27 -0.51
N ASN A 68 1.86 1.38 -0.55
CA ASN A 68 2.60 2.14 0.45
C ASN A 68 2.47 3.64 0.25
N VAL A 69 2.24 4.12 -0.97
CA VAL A 69 1.88 5.52 -1.20
C VAL A 69 0.55 5.85 -0.53
N TYR A 70 -0.49 4.98 -0.63
CA TYR A 70 -1.74 5.15 0.13
C TYR A 70 -1.52 5.16 1.63
N ASN A 71 -0.69 4.24 2.16
CA ASN A 71 -0.37 4.19 3.57
C ASN A 71 0.34 5.47 4.04
N SER A 72 1.28 5.97 3.24
CA SER A 72 1.99 7.22 3.49
C SER A 72 1.07 8.44 3.46
N LEU A 73 0.15 8.52 2.48
CA LEU A 73 -0.88 9.55 2.42
C LEU A 73 -1.77 9.50 3.67
N ALA A 74 -2.21 8.31 4.09
CA ALA A 74 -3.05 8.15 5.28
C ALA A 74 -2.32 8.60 6.55
N ALA A 75 -1.05 8.22 6.70
CA ALA A 75 -0.21 8.64 7.81
C ALA A 75 0.00 10.16 7.80
N ALA A 76 0.37 10.73 6.65
CA ALA A 76 0.65 12.15 6.50
C ALA A 76 -0.59 13.01 6.80
N VAL A 77 -1.75 12.68 6.20
CA VAL A 77 -3.02 13.40 6.44
C VAL A 77 -3.42 13.30 7.91
N SER A 78 -3.31 12.12 8.52
CA SER A 78 -3.64 11.94 9.92
C SER A 78 -2.72 12.73 10.84
N ALA A 79 -1.40 12.73 10.57
CA ALA A 79 -0.42 13.49 11.32
C ALA A 79 -0.66 15.01 11.19
N ARG A 80 -0.96 15.52 9.99
CA ARG A 80 -1.29 16.95 9.80
C ARG A 80 -2.55 17.37 10.54
N VAL A 81 -3.58 16.52 10.59
CA VAL A 81 -4.79 16.77 11.40
C VAL A 81 -4.46 16.87 12.89
N MET A 82 -3.39 16.21 13.34
CA MET A 82 -2.86 16.29 14.70
C MET A 82 -1.80 17.39 14.86
N GLU A 83 -1.72 18.32 13.89
CA GLU A 83 -0.82 19.49 13.91
C GLU A 83 0.68 19.13 13.89
N VAL A 84 1.05 17.93 13.42
CA VAL A 84 2.46 17.57 13.24
C VAL A 84 3.04 18.35 12.05
N GLU A 85 4.23 18.92 12.24
CA GLU A 85 4.92 19.72 11.24
C GLU A 85 5.33 18.88 10.01
N ASN A 86 5.29 19.48 8.82
CA ASN A 86 5.59 18.80 7.56
C ASN A 86 7.00 18.19 7.52
N ASP A 87 7.99 18.86 8.13
CA ASP A 87 9.36 18.34 8.18
C ASP A 87 9.47 17.05 8.98
N VAL A 88 8.75 16.95 10.10
CA VAL A 88 8.69 15.74 10.93
C VAL A 88 7.99 14.59 10.18
N ILE A 89 6.91 14.89 9.46
CA ILE A 89 6.21 13.91 8.63
C ILE A 89 7.13 13.39 7.53
N ARG A 90 7.83 14.30 6.83
CA ARG A 90 8.77 13.98 5.74
C ARG A 90 9.91 13.09 6.24
N GLU A 91 10.54 13.47 7.34
CA GLU A 91 11.62 12.71 7.97
C GLU A 91 11.15 11.30 8.36
N SER A 92 9.95 11.19 8.97
CA SER A 92 9.37 9.91 9.38
C SER A 92 9.05 9.00 8.21
N LEU A 93 8.48 9.52 7.12
CA LEU A 93 8.12 8.74 5.93
C LEU A 93 9.35 8.32 5.12
N GLY A 94 10.37 9.19 5.04
CA GLY A 94 11.62 8.91 4.33
C GLY A 94 12.57 7.99 5.12
N GLY A 95 12.52 8.04 6.46
CA GLY A 95 13.38 7.24 7.34
C GLY A 95 12.72 5.95 7.88
N PHE A 96 11.53 5.58 7.41
CA PHE A 96 10.80 4.44 7.96
C PHE A 96 11.44 3.11 7.55
N GLU A 97 12.00 2.37 8.49
CA GLU A 97 12.72 1.11 8.23
C GLU A 97 11.80 -0.07 7.81
N GLY A 98 10.48 0.17 7.73
CA GLY A 98 9.51 -0.87 7.41
C GLY A 98 9.04 -1.65 8.64
N VAL A 99 8.18 -2.63 8.37
CA VAL A 99 7.66 -3.54 9.41
C VAL A 99 8.18 -4.95 9.10
N PRO A 100 8.74 -5.66 10.08
CA PRO A 100 9.17 -7.04 9.88
C PRO A 100 8.07 -7.88 9.21
N HIS A 101 8.48 -8.74 8.28
CA HIS A 101 7.59 -9.63 7.52
C HIS A 101 6.65 -8.95 6.52
N ARG A 102 6.90 -7.69 6.15
CA ARG A 102 6.19 -6.96 5.08
C ARG A 102 7.17 -6.50 4.03
N LEU A 103 7.26 -7.23 2.91
CA LEU A 103 8.24 -7.00 1.84
C LEU A 103 9.65 -6.75 2.39
N GLU A 104 9.97 -7.41 3.50
CA GLU A 104 11.24 -7.28 4.20
C GLU A 104 12.36 -7.89 3.37
N GLU A 105 13.30 -7.07 2.91
CA GLU A 105 14.51 -7.54 2.24
C GLU A 105 15.43 -8.23 3.25
N VAL A 106 15.45 -9.56 3.23
CA VAL A 106 16.24 -10.36 4.19
C VAL A 106 17.72 -10.35 3.83
N ARG A 107 18.04 -10.68 2.57
CA ARG A 107 19.41 -10.67 2.03
C ARG A 107 19.43 -10.90 0.53
N THR A 108 20.58 -10.58 -0.07
CA THR A 108 20.92 -11.00 -1.43
C THR A 108 21.99 -12.08 -1.41
N VAL A 109 21.75 -13.22 -2.09
CA VAL A 109 22.70 -14.32 -2.21
C VAL A 109 22.87 -14.67 -3.70
N ASN A 110 24.08 -14.61 -4.22
CA ASN A 110 24.41 -14.89 -5.63
C ASN A 110 23.52 -14.11 -6.63
N GLY A 111 23.20 -12.85 -6.33
CA GLY A 111 22.35 -11.99 -7.16
C GLY A 111 20.85 -12.24 -7.02
N VAL A 112 20.42 -13.17 -6.16
CA VAL A 112 19.01 -13.42 -5.84
C VAL A 112 18.66 -12.68 -4.55
N LEU A 113 17.67 -11.78 -4.63
CA LEU A 113 17.10 -11.09 -3.48
C LEU A 113 16.07 -12.00 -2.80
N TYR A 114 16.21 -12.21 -1.51
CA TYR A 114 15.26 -12.93 -0.67
C TYR A 114 14.42 -11.94 0.09
N VAL A 115 13.10 -12.01 -0.10
CA VAL A 115 12.13 -11.11 0.52
C VAL A 115 11.17 -11.92 1.39
N ASN A 116 10.94 -11.46 2.61
CA ASN A 116 9.99 -12.03 3.56
C ASN A 116 8.73 -11.17 3.60
N ASP A 117 7.63 -11.73 3.08
CA ASP A 117 6.30 -11.10 3.12
C ASP A 117 5.27 -12.03 3.78
N SER A 118 5.66 -12.71 4.86
CA SER A 118 4.78 -13.65 5.57
C SER A 118 3.55 -12.99 6.22
N LYS A 119 3.48 -11.67 6.24
CA LYS A 119 2.28 -10.87 6.56
C LYS A 119 1.26 -10.81 5.42
N ALA A 120 1.60 -11.16 4.19
CA ALA A 120 0.67 -11.30 3.09
C ALA A 120 -0.22 -12.53 3.28
N THR A 121 -1.19 -12.44 4.17
CA THR A 121 -2.05 -13.55 4.60
C THR A 121 -3.37 -13.67 3.83
N ASN A 122 -3.54 -12.90 2.77
CA ASN A 122 -4.69 -12.92 1.86
C ASN A 122 -4.24 -12.66 0.41
N VAL A 123 -5.13 -12.97 -0.53
CA VAL A 123 -4.86 -12.90 -1.98
C VAL A 123 -4.47 -11.48 -2.42
N ASN A 124 -5.17 -10.46 -1.95
CA ASN A 124 -4.89 -9.07 -2.30
C ASN A 124 -3.49 -8.62 -1.86
N ALA A 125 -3.05 -9.04 -0.65
CA ALA A 125 -1.71 -8.72 -0.18
C ALA A 125 -0.63 -9.34 -1.08
N VAL A 126 -0.81 -10.60 -1.51
CA VAL A 126 0.09 -11.27 -2.48
C VAL A 126 0.07 -10.56 -3.83
N TRP A 127 -1.10 -10.10 -4.28
CA TRP A 127 -1.24 -9.35 -5.53
C TRP A 127 -0.38 -8.08 -5.50
N TYR A 128 -0.53 -7.25 -4.47
CA TYR A 128 0.26 -6.03 -4.30
C TYR A 128 1.76 -6.30 -4.10
N ALA A 129 2.11 -7.39 -3.42
CA ALA A 129 3.51 -7.80 -3.28
C ALA A 129 4.13 -8.12 -4.64
N LEU A 130 3.46 -8.92 -5.46
CA LEU A 130 3.94 -9.25 -6.81
C LEU A 130 4.04 -8.00 -7.69
N GLU A 131 3.03 -7.12 -7.69
CA GLU A 131 3.02 -5.86 -8.45
C GLU A 131 4.22 -4.96 -8.10
N SER A 132 4.77 -5.05 -6.88
CA SER A 132 5.88 -4.21 -6.44
C SER A 132 7.24 -4.61 -7.00
N PHE A 133 7.37 -5.77 -7.66
CA PHE A 133 8.63 -6.26 -8.21
C PHE A 133 8.74 -5.95 -9.72
N ASP A 134 9.88 -5.42 -10.13
CA ASP A 134 10.26 -5.15 -11.51
C ASP A 134 11.08 -6.29 -12.16
N ARG A 135 11.24 -7.41 -11.45
CA ARG A 135 12.07 -8.56 -11.83
C ARG A 135 11.34 -9.87 -11.62
N PRO A 136 11.77 -10.96 -12.32
CA PRO A 136 11.14 -12.27 -12.17
C PRO A 136 11.20 -12.79 -10.73
N VAL A 137 10.09 -13.35 -10.27
CA VAL A 137 9.90 -13.85 -8.90
C VAL A 137 9.84 -15.37 -8.88
N VAL A 138 10.43 -15.99 -7.86
CA VAL A 138 10.09 -17.34 -7.39
C VAL A 138 9.21 -17.16 -6.17
N LEU A 139 7.94 -17.51 -6.28
CA LEU A 139 6.95 -17.35 -5.23
C LEU A 139 6.93 -18.57 -4.32
N ILE A 140 7.22 -18.37 -3.03
CA ILE A 140 6.99 -19.40 -2.00
C ILE A 140 5.66 -19.05 -1.33
N ALA A 141 4.65 -19.89 -1.56
CA ALA A 141 3.30 -19.63 -1.07
C ALA A 141 2.68 -20.87 -0.42
N GLY A 142 1.75 -20.62 0.49
CA GLY A 142 1.03 -21.69 1.17
C GLY A 142 0.80 -21.42 2.64
N GLY A 143 0.61 -22.49 3.41
CA GLY A 143 0.29 -22.44 4.83
C GLY A 143 -1.04 -23.13 5.12
N ARG A 144 -1.82 -22.62 6.09
CA ARG A 144 -3.14 -23.13 6.42
C ARG A 144 -4.14 -22.74 5.33
N ASP A 145 -4.92 -23.69 4.86
CA ASP A 145 -5.99 -23.39 3.91
C ASP A 145 -7.10 -22.56 4.58
N LYS A 146 -7.48 -21.48 3.92
CA LYS A 146 -8.53 -20.53 4.34
C LYS A 146 -9.66 -20.45 3.33
N GLY A 147 -9.68 -21.33 2.32
CA GLY A 147 -10.63 -21.28 1.20
C GLY A 147 -10.44 -20.08 0.30
N ASN A 148 -9.20 -19.62 0.11
CA ASN A 148 -8.91 -18.50 -0.77
C ASN A 148 -9.15 -18.87 -2.24
N ASP A 149 -9.73 -17.93 -3.00
CA ASP A 149 -9.76 -17.97 -4.45
C ASP A 149 -8.54 -17.23 -5.01
N TYR A 150 -7.63 -17.94 -5.65
CA TYR A 150 -6.40 -17.41 -6.25
C TYR A 150 -6.59 -16.98 -7.73
N THR A 151 -7.82 -16.99 -8.24
CA THR A 151 -8.09 -16.70 -9.65
C THR A 151 -7.58 -15.34 -10.08
N ASP A 152 -7.72 -14.33 -9.24
CA ASP A 152 -7.28 -12.95 -9.51
C ASP A 152 -5.75 -12.82 -9.62
N LEU A 153 -4.99 -13.73 -9.02
CA LEU A 153 -3.52 -13.72 -9.13
C LEU A 153 -3.01 -14.28 -10.47
N LYS A 154 -3.81 -15.08 -11.18
CA LYS A 154 -3.35 -15.81 -12.37
C LYS A 154 -2.70 -14.92 -13.44
N PRO A 155 -3.22 -13.73 -13.79
CA PRO A 155 -2.58 -12.88 -14.78
C PRO A 155 -1.17 -12.47 -14.36
N LEU A 156 -1.03 -11.99 -13.13
CA LEU A 156 0.21 -11.47 -12.57
C LEU A 156 1.26 -12.58 -12.36
N VAL A 157 0.80 -13.75 -11.89
CA VAL A 157 1.65 -14.94 -11.75
C VAL A 157 2.21 -15.38 -13.10
N ARG A 158 1.41 -15.37 -14.16
CA ARG A 158 1.89 -15.73 -15.52
C ARG A 158 2.91 -14.76 -16.07
N GLU A 159 2.79 -13.49 -15.74
CA GLU A 159 3.66 -12.43 -16.22
C GLU A 159 4.99 -12.41 -15.46
N GLN A 160 4.96 -12.51 -14.15
CA GLN A 160 6.12 -12.20 -13.29
C GLN A 160 6.72 -13.42 -12.58
N VAL A 161 5.94 -14.50 -12.33
CA VAL A 161 6.39 -15.62 -11.53
C VAL A 161 6.98 -16.73 -12.40
N ARG A 162 8.25 -17.06 -12.18
CA ARG A 162 8.95 -18.16 -12.89
C ARG A 162 8.66 -19.53 -12.33
N ALA A 163 8.42 -19.61 -11.02
CA ALA A 163 8.10 -20.85 -10.34
C ALA A 163 7.33 -20.54 -9.05
N VAL A 164 6.43 -21.45 -8.69
CA VAL A 164 5.74 -21.44 -7.41
C VAL A 164 6.22 -22.64 -6.60
N VAL A 165 6.65 -22.38 -5.36
CA VAL A 165 6.95 -23.41 -4.38
C VAL A 165 5.81 -23.43 -3.38
N ALA A 166 4.88 -24.37 -3.57
CA ALA A 166 3.72 -24.50 -2.70
C ALA A 166 4.05 -25.35 -1.46
N LEU A 167 3.55 -24.94 -0.29
CA LEU A 167 3.78 -25.62 0.96
C LEU A 167 2.57 -25.59 1.91
N GLY A 168 2.52 -26.53 2.87
CA GLY A 168 1.46 -26.62 3.87
C GLY A 168 0.15 -27.19 3.33
N GLU A 169 -0.95 -26.96 4.04
CA GLU A 169 -2.27 -27.52 3.73
C GLU A 169 -2.84 -27.01 2.41
N SER A 170 -2.52 -25.77 2.04
CA SER A 170 -3.00 -25.15 0.80
C SER A 170 -2.12 -25.45 -0.44
N ALA A 171 -1.12 -26.35 -0.32
CA ALA A 171 -0.18 -26.60 -1.41
C ALA A 171 -0.85 -27.15 -2.69
N GLU A 172 -1.97 -27.85 -2.58
CA GLU A 172 -2.71 -28.38 -3.72
C GLU A 172 -3.66 -27.37 -4.36
N THR A 173 -3.94 -26.26 -3.67
CA THR A 173 -4.87 -25.20 -4.13
C THR A 173 -4.16 -23.94 -4.63
N VAL A 174 -2.89 -23.76 -4.31
CA VAL A 174 -2.02 -22.64 -4.75
C VAL A 174 -1.46 -22.90 -6.21
#